data_7084064c81624cda784b4d176f8b1598
#
_entry.id   7084064c81624cda784b4d176f8b1598
#
_cell.length_a   1.000
_cell.length_b   1.000
_cell.length_c   1.000
_cell.angle_alpha   90.00
_cell.angle_beta   90.00
_cell.angle_gamma   90.00
#
_symmetry.space_group_name_H-M   'P 1'
#
loop_
_entity.id
_entity.type
_entity.pdbx_description
1 polymer ?
#
loop_
_entity_poly.entity_id
_entity_poly.type
_entity_poly.pdbx_seq_one_letter_code
_entity_poly.pdbx_strand_id
1 'polypeptide(L)'
;YLQECVVVKTSGNEKIDLALIQTKNKSFDIKPKFIFNFKDNNPNIVENPEKNKERDITNPIKINEDVFMIGFNRGFSLANTKQGIKSQFTSGKISQENDGERILYTIPTLEGSSGSPIVDKWGNLVGVNFAKITNSQSFSFGVPVNEVKKFYEE
;
A
#
# COMPACT_ATOMS: atom_id res chain seq x y z
N TYR A 1 -10.00 -18.40 -7.01
CA TYR A 1 -8.98 -18.63 -8.05
C TYR A 1 -7.61 -18.35 -7.47
N LEU A 2 -6.66 -19.25 -7.68
CA LEU A 2 -5.24 -19.07 -7.39
C LEU A 2 -4.54 -18.74 -8.69
N GLN A 3 -3.80 -17.63 -8.72
CA GLN A 3 -3.03 -17.23 -9.89
C GLN A 3 -1.54 -17.32 -9.57
N GLU A 4 -0.80 -18.08 -10.35
CA GLU A 4 0.65 -18.19 -10.18
C GLU A 4 1.36 -16.90 -10.57
N CYS A 5 2.29 -16.50 -9.71
CA CYS A 5 3.12 -15.31 -9.89
C CYS A 5 4.60 -15.65 -9.82
N VAL A 6 5.40 -14.80 -10.38
CA VAL A 6 6.87 -14.82 -10.27
C VAL A 6 7.35 -13.53 -9.64
N VAL A 7 8.41 -13.61 -8.86
CA VAL A 7 9.11 -12.42 -8.36
C VAL A 7 9.97 -11.89 -9.50
N VAL A 8 9.72 -10.65 -9.90
CA VAL A 8 10.49 -9.97 -10.97
C VAL A 8 11.76 -9.35 -10.40
N LYS A 9 11.63 -8.68 -9.25
CA LYS A 9 12.76 -8.12 -8.51
C LYS A 9 12.43 -7.88 -7.05
N THR A 10 13.46 -7.73 -6.24
CA THR A 10 13.38 -7.31 -4.83
C THR A 10 14.28 -6.09 -4.61
N SER A 11 13.99 -5.30 -3.60
CA SER A 11 14.74 -4.06 -3.34
C SER A 11 16.20 -4.29 -2.94
N GLY A 12 16.54 -5.45 -2.41
CA GLY A 12 17.89 -5.71 -1.87
C GLY A 12 18.30 -4.79 -0.71
N ASN A 13 17.40 -3.95 -0.23
CA ASN A 13 17.62 -3.01 0.87
C ASN A 13 16.67 -3.36 2.01
N GLU A 14 17.21 -3.77 3.15
CA GLU A 14 16.43 -4.18 4.32
C GLU A 14 15.55 -3.07 4.90
N LYS A 15 15.87 -1.82 4.64
CA LYS A 15 15.07 -0.66 5.10
C LYS A 15 13.89 -0.37 4.18
N ILE A 16 13.99 -0.77 2.91
CA ILE A 16 12.94 -0.61 1.90
C ILE A 16 12.53 -2.00 1.43
N ASP A 17 11.67 -2.64 2.20
CA ASP A 17 11.23 -4.02 1.95
C ASP A 17 10.14 -4.03 0.87
N LEU A 18 10.57 -4.10 -0.38
CA LEU A 18 9.70 -4.16 -1.56
C LEU A 18 10.06 -5.34 -2.46
N ALA A 19 9.03 -5.92 -3.07
CA ALA A 19 9.15 -6.88 -4.14
C ALA A 19 8.17 -6.55 -5.26
N LEU A 20 8.61 -6.70 -6.50
CA LEU A 20 7.76 -6.65 -7.68
C LEU A 20 7.43 -8.08 -8.11
N ILE A 21 6.14 -8.38 -8.17
CA ILE A 21 5.64 -9.67 -8.64
C ILE A 21 4.84 -9.49 -9.93
N GLN A 22 4.87 -10.49 -10.79
CA GLN A 22 4.10 -10.53 -12.03
C GLN A 22 3.41 -11.88 -12.17
N THR A 23 2.19 -11.88 -12.69
CA THR A 23 1.49 -13.12 -13.05
C THR A 23 2.26 -13.86 -14.17
N LYS A 24 2.38 -15.18 -14.09
CA LYS A 24 3.12 -15.99 -15.09
C LYS A 24 2.62 -15.79 -16.52
N ASN A 25 1.33 -15.69 -16.68
CA ASN A 25 0.68 -15.49 -17.99
C ASN A 25 0.59 -14.02 -18.41
N LYS A 26 1.18 -13.09 -17.61
CA LYS A 26 1.15 -11.64 -17.84
C LYS A 26 -0.27 -11.04 -17.98
N SER A 27 -1.25 -11.70 -17.45
CA SER A 27 -2.65 -11.28 -17.42
C SER A 27 -3.29 -11.60 -16.07
N PHE A 28 -4.42 -10.97 -15.77
CA PHE A 28 -5.25 -11.32 -14.63
C PHE A 28 -6.48 -12.07 -15.11
N ASP A 29 -6.87 -13.13 -14.41
CA ASP A 29 -8.11 -13.86 -14.67
C ASP A 29 -9.33 -12.97 -14.46
N ILE A 30 -9.23 -12.04 -13.50
CA ILE A 30 -10.23 -11.00 -13.28
C ILE A 30 -9.51 -9.65 -13.45
N LYS A 31 -9.95 -8.86 -14.43
CA LYS A 31 -9.38 -7.54 -14.69
C LYS A 31 -9.64 -6.61 -13.49
N PRO A 32 -8.61 -6.02 -12.87
CA PRO A 32 -8.82 -5.08 -11.78
C PRO A 32 -9.59 -3.85 -12.27
N LYS A 33 -10.55 -3.40 -11.47
CA LYS A 33 -11.37 -2.23 -11.78
C LYS A 33 -10.56 -0.93 -11.62
N PHE A 34 -9.67 -0.89 -10.63
CA PHE A 34 -8.83 0.26 -10.32
C PHE A 34 -7.39 -0.17 -10.16
N ILE A 35 -6.46 0.63 -10.65
CA ILE A 35 -5.02 0.44 -10.52
C ILE A 35 -4.36 1.77 -10.17
N PHE A 36 -3.23 1.73 -9.44
CA PHE A 36 -2.40 2.90 -9.25
C PHE A 36 -1.54 3.16 -10.48
N ASN A 37 -1.40 4.43 -10.85
CA ASN A 37 -0.61 4.83 -12.01
C ASN A 37 0.66 5.56 -11.56
N PHE A 38 1.83 5.03 -11.96
CA PHE A 38 3.13 5.61 -11.68
C PHE A 38 3.75 6.36 -12.88
N LYS A 39 3.10 6.39 -14.03
CA LYS A 39 3.64 7.04 -15.23
C LYS A 39 3.79 8.55 -15.08
N ASP A 40 2.86 9.16 -14.38
CA ASP A 40 2.91 10.57 -14.02
C ASP A 40 3.37 10.70 -12.56
N ASN A 41 3.73 11.90 -12.11
CA ASN A 41 4.09 12.14 -10.71
C ASN A 41 2.88 12.07 -9.76
N ASN A 42 1.82 11.42 -10.19
CA ASN A 42 0.54 11.36 -9.52
C ASN A 42 0.05 9.90 -9.40
N PRO A 43 0.56 9.13 -8.44
CA PRO A 43 0.23 7.71 -8.26
C PRO A 43 -1.13 7.54 -7.59
N ASN A 44 -2.19 7.99 -8.25
CA ASN A 44 -3.55 7.84 -7.78
C ASN A 44 -4.26 6.65 -8.43
N ILE A 45 -5.46 6.36 -7.95
CA ILE A 45 -6.34 5.40 -8.60
C ILE A 45 -6.77 5.97 -9.95
N VAL A 46 -6.54 5.22 -11.02
CA VAL A 46 -7.03 5.56 -12.35
C VAL A 46 -8.55 5.79 -12.28
N GLU A 47 -9.00 6.90 -12.83
CA GLU A 47 -10.40 7.34 -12.79
C GLU A 47 -10.89 7.83 -11.42
N ASN A 48 -10.03 8.44 -10.62
CA ASN A 48 -10.47 9.14 -9.42
C ASN A 48 -11.48 10.25 -9.82
N PRO A 49 -12.74 10.19 -9.37
CA PRO A 49 -13.74 11.19 -9.69
C PRO A 49 -13.45 12.57 -9.10
N GLU A 50 -12.54 12.64 -8.15
CA GLU A 50 -12.12 13.87 -7.49
C GLU A 50 -10.72 14.34 -7.93
N LYS A 51 -10.45 14.36 -9.22
CA LYS A 51 -9.16 14.75 -9.81
C LYS A 51 -8.54 16.03 -9.26
N ASN A 52 -9.36 16.98 -8.84
CA ASN A 52 -8.89 18.24 -8.26
C ASN A 52 -8.27 18.10 -6.86
N LYS A 53 -8.33 16.91 -6.27
CA LYS A 53 -7.80 16.59 -4.94
C LYS A 53 -6.72 15.51 -5.02
N GLU A 54 -6.16 15.30 -6.19
CA GLU A 54 -5.05 14.39 -6.37
C GLU A 54 -3.83 14.89 -5.60
N ARG A 55 -3.18 13.96 -4.92
CA ARG A 55 -1.92 14.22 -4.24
C ARG A 55 -0.77 13.96 -5.21
N ASP A 56 0.00 14.98 -5.50
CA ASP A 56 1.28 14.83 -6.18
C ASP A 56 2.32 14.21 -5.24
N ILE A 57 3.23 13.41 -5.78
CA ILE A 57 4.40 12.88 -5.05
C ILE A 57 5.23 14.02 -4.42
N THR A 58 5.28 15.17 -5.07
CA THR A 58 5.98 16.36 -4.55
C THR A 58 5.26 17.06 -3.41
N ASN A 59 4.00 16.70 -3.15
CA ASN A 59 3.21 17.20 -2.03
C ASN A 59 2.97 16.06 -1.02
N PRO A 60 3.93 15.80 -0.13
CA PRO A 60 3.87 14.67 0.78
C PRO A 60 2.72 14.81 1.77
N ILE A 61 2.24 13.66 2.22
CA ILE A 61 1.26 13.61 3.29
C ILE A 61 1.86 14.16 4.59
N LYS A 62 1.05 14.91 5.34
CA LYS A 62 1.48 15.58 6.56
C LYS A 62 0.99 14.88 7.82
N ILE A 63 1.64 15.18 8.94
CA ILE A 63 1.22 14.71 10.28
C ILE A 63 -0.26 15.07 10.50
N ASN A 64 -0.97 14.14 11.14
CA ASN A 64 -2.40 14.22 11.47
C ASN A 64 -3.36 14.11 10.27
N GLU A 65 -2.90 13.94 9.05
CA GLU A 65 -3.78 13.59 7.93
C GLU A 65 -4.31 12.15 8.08
N ASP A 66 -5.56 11.95 7.65
CA ASP A 66 -6.20 10.64 7.67
C ASP A 66 -5.62 9.73 6.58
N VAL A 67 -5.36 8.49 6.97
CA VAL A 67 -4.91 7.42 6.07
C VAL A 67 -5.72 6.17 6.28
N PHE A 68 -5.81 5.38 5.22
CA PHE A 68 -6.61 4.15 5.16
C PHE A 68 -5.78 3.04 4.58
N MET A 69 -6.03 1.82 5.04
CA MET A 69 -5.42 0.62 4.51
C MET A 69 -6.51 -0.37 4.09
N ILE A 70 -6.35 -0.95 2.93
CA ILE A 70 -7.17 -2.05 2.44
C ILE A 70 -6.26 -3.27 2.35
N GLY A 71 -6.56 -4.32 3.10
CA GLY A 71 -5.65 -5.45 3.16
C GLY A 71 -6.25 -6.70 3.79
N PHE A 72 -5.38 -7.60 4.17
CA PHE A 72 -5.72 -8.91 4.70
C PHE A 72 -5.01 -9.16 6.03
N ASN A 73 -5.37 -8.40 7.06
CA ASN A 73 -4.89 -8.64 8.42
C ASN A 73 -5.17 -10.09 8.84
N ARG A 74 -4.18 -10.77 9.39
CA ARG A 74 -4.19 -12.21 9.68
C ARG A 74 -4.40 -13.10 8.43
N GLY A 75 -4.17 -12.55 7.24
CA GLY A 75 -4.20 -13.28 5.99
C GLY A 75 -5.50 -14.06 5.80
N PHE A 76 -5.38 -15.29 5.32
CA PHE A 76 -6.53 -16.13 4.98
C PHE A 76 -7.43 -16.47 6.18
N SER A 77 -6.88 -16.56 7.39
CA SER A 77 -7.66 -16.95 8.57
C SER A 77 -8.81 -16.00 8.91
N LEU A 78 -8.61 -14.69 8.66
CA LEU A 78 -9.65 -13.67 8.89
C LEU A 78 -10.37 -13.28 7.59
N ALA A 79 -9.70 -13.35 6.46
CA ALA A 79 -10.27 -12.99 5.17
C ALA A 79 -11.30 -14.00 4.65
N ASN A 80 -11.17 -15.28 5.03
CA ASN A 80 -12.08 -16.34 4.60
C ASN A 80 -13.40 -16.28 5.36
N THR A 81 -14.43 -15.81 4.70
CA THR A 81 -15.78 -15.69 5.26
C THR A 81 -16.77 -16.67 4.59
N LYS A 82 -17.95 -16.80 5.16
CA LYS A 82 -19.05 -17.60 4.56
C LYS A 82 -19.46 -17.09 3.18
N GLN A 83 -19.10 -15.85 2.84
CA GLN A 83 -19.42 -15.20 1.57
C GLN A 83 -18.19 -15.08 0.63
N GLY A 84 -17.12 -15.80 0.92
CA GLY A 84 -15.86 -15.77 0.18
C GLY A 84 -14.78 -14.94 0.85
N ILE A 85 -13.72 -14.65 0.10
CA ILE A 85 -12.57 -13.86 0.60
C ILE A 85 -12.95 -12.38 0.66
N LYS A 86 -12.77 -11.77 1.83
CA LYS A 86 -13.05 -10.34 2.08
C LYS A 86 -11.81 -9.63 2.59
N SER A 87 -11.48 -8.50 2.00
CA SER A 87 -10.48 -7.58 2.52
C SER A 87 -11.01 -6.82 3.73
N GLN A 88 -10.09 -6.37 4.58
CA GLN A 88 -10.42 -5.47 5.69
C GLN A 88 -10.06 -4.03 5.29
N PHE A 89 -10.84 -3.10 5.82
CA PHE A 89 -10.62 -1.67 5.72
C PHE A 89 -10.32 -1.13 7.11
N THR A 90 -9.15 -0.51 7.27
CA THR A 90 -8.71 0.08 8.53
C THR A 90 -8.24 1.50 8.31
N SER A 91 -8.31 2.33 9.33
CA SER A 91 -7.95 3.75 9.25
C SER A 91 -7.09 4.19 10.43
N GLY A 92 -6.38 5.28 10.22
CA GLY A 92 -5.54 5.93 11.21
C GLY A 92 -5.07 7.29 10.71
N LYS A 93 -4.04 7.81 11.34
CA LYS A 93 -3.44 9.10 11.00
C LYS A 93 -1.94 8.98 10.83
N ILE A 94 -1.37 9.88 10.03
CA ILE A 94 0.08 10.03 9.95
C ILE A 94 0.60 10.54 11.29
N SER A 95 1.56 9.83 11.86
CA SER A 95 2.23 10.19 13.13
C SER A 95 3.60 10.80 12.91
N GLN A 96 4.27 10.44 11.82
CA GLN A 96 5.55 11.00 11.42
C GLN A 96 5.59 11.10 9.90
N GLU A 97 6.03 12.25 9.41
CA GLU A 97 6.22 12.47 7.98
C GLU A 97 7.33 11.58 7.42
N ASN A 98 7.36 11.49 6.10
CA ASN A 98 8.37 10.74 5.38
C ASN A 98 9.79 11.26 5.72
N ASP A 99 10.62 10.36 6.25
CA ASP A 99 12.03 10.62 6.57
C ASP A 99 12.99 10.22 5.42
N GLY A 100 12.45 9.88 4.25
CA GLY A 100 13.19 9.38 3.10
C GLY A 100 13.22 7.85 2.98
N GLU A 101 12.91 7.12 4.06
CA GLU A 101 12.90 5.67 4.07
C GLU A 101 11.52 5.10 4.46
N ARG A 102 10.77 5.81 5.31
CA ARG A 102 9.49 5.33 5.85
C ARG A 102 8.55 6.46 6.24
N ILE A 103 7.27 6.12 6.32
CA ILE A 103 6.22 6.90 6.98
C ILE A 103 5.71 6.12 8.17
N LEU A 104 5.26 6.83 9.19
CA LEU A 104 4.69 6.28 10.41
C LEU A 104 3.22 6.65 10.54
N TYR A 105 2.37 5.70 10.90
CA TYR A 105 0.93 5.94 11.05
C TYR A 105 0.32 5.06 12.15
N THR A 106 -0.89 5.43 12.57
CA THR A 106 -1.61 4.76 13.66
C THR A 106 -2.62 3.70 13.16
N ILE A 107 -2.58 3.31 11.89
CA ILE A 107 -3.44 2.23 11.40
C ILE A 107 -3.13 0.94 12.16
N PRO A 108 -4.10 0.26 12.74
CA PRO A 108 -3.90 -1.05 13.33
C PRO A 108 -3.50 -2.05 12.25
N THR A 109 -2.31 -2.62 12.38
CA THR A 109 -1.80 -3.65 11.47
C THR A 109 -1.51 -4.93 12.21
N LEU A 110 -1.74 -6.06 11.56
CA LEU A 110 -1.46 -7.40 12.06
C LEU A 110 -0.65 -8.16 11.02
N GLU A 111 -0.12 -9.29 11.42
CA GLU A 111 0.50 -10.23 10.48
C GLU A 111 -0.43 -10.50 9.28
N GLY A 112 0.13 -10.51 8.07
CA GLY A 112 -0.61 -10.63 6.81
C GLY A 112 -0.99 -9.29 6.16
N SER A 113 -0.83 -8.15 6.85
CA SER A 113 -1.10 -6.83 6.28
C SER A 113 0.08 -6.24 5.48
N SER A 114 1.26 -6.84 5.53
CA SER A 114 2.40 -6.41 4.72
C SER A 114 2.07 -6.45 3.23
N GLY A 115 2.50 -5.43 2.50
CA GLY A 115 2.16 -5.24 1.09
C GLY A 115 0.82 -4.53 0.83
N SER A 116 0.04 -4.23 1.87
CA SER A 116 -1.22 -3.51 1.73
C SER A 116 -0.98 -2.05 1.35
N PRO A 117 -1.76 -1.47 0.40
CA PRO A 117 -1.68 -0.07 0.07
C PRO A 117 -2.19 0.80 1.21
N ILE A 118 -1.47 1.87 1.48
CA ILE A 118 -1.90 2.97 2.35
C ILE A 118 -2.33 4.12 1.45
N VAL A 119 -3.55 4.58 1.61
CA VAL A 119 -4.14 5.64 0.79
C VAL A 119 -4.62 6.80 1.65
N ASP A 120 -4.67 7.98 1.06
CA ASP A 120 -5.32 9.13 1.69
C ASP A 120 -6.85 9.09 1.50
N LYS A 121 -7.55 10.09 2.02
CA LYS A 121 -9.02 10.17 1.95
C LYS A 121 -9.58 10.33 0.53
N TRP A 122 -8.75 10.66 -0.45
CA TRP A 122 -9.13 10.75 -1.86
C TRP A 122 -8.72 9.52 -2.68
N GLY A 123 -8.09 8.53 -2.04
CA GLY A 123 -7.65 7.29 -2.67
C GLY A 123 -6.28 7.38 -3.33
N ASN A 124 -5.49 8.44 -3.09
CA ASN A 124 -4.13 8.53 -3.59
C ASN A 124 -3.22 7.60 -2.78
N LEU A 125 -2.35 6.86 -3.45
CA LEU A 125 -1.36 6.03 -2.78
C LEU A 125 -0.36 6.90 -2.02
N VAL A 126 -0.21 6.62 -0.74
CA VAL A 126 0.72 7.29 0.17
C VAL A 126 1.93 6.42 0.45
N GLY A 127 1.73 5.12 0.49
CA GLY A 127 2.78 4.15 0.74
C GLY A 127 2.29 2.71 0.71
N VAL A 128 3.20 1.79 1.00
CA VAL A 128 2.93 0.36 1.12
C VAL A 128 3.31 -0.10 2.52
N ASN A 129 2.37 -0.72 3.22
CA ASN A 129 2.60 -1.22 4.57
C ASN A 129 3.63 -2.36 4.56
N PHE A 130 4.63 -2.32 5.46
CA PHE A 130 5.61 -3.41 5.53
C PHE A 130 5.90 -3.94 6.94
N ALA A 131 5.74 -3.14 7.97
CA ALA A 131 6.05 -3.57 9.33
C ALA A 131 5.22 -2.84 10.38
N LYS A 132 5.25 -3.38 11.60
CA LYS A 132 4.82 -2.68 12.80
C LYS A 132 5.96 -2.64 13.81
N ILE A 133 5.94 -1.67 14.71
CA ILE A 133 6.87 -1.63 15.84
C ILE A 133 6.51 -2.78 16.78
N THR A 134 7.44 -3.71 16.96
CA THR A 134 7.34 -4.75 17.99
C THR A 134 7.18 -4.09 19.37
N ASN A 135 6.21 -4.54 20.15
CA ASN A 135 5.84 -3.97 21.45
C ASN A 135 5.05 -2.64 21.40
N SER A 136 4.66 -2.15 20.22
CA SER A 136 3.71 -1.05 20.10
C SER A 136 2.45 -1.54 19.37
N GLN A 137 1.30 -1.34 19.99
CA GLN A 137 0.00 -1.59 19.33
C GLN A 137 -0.45 -0.39 18.50
N SER A 138 0.27 0.74 18.59
CA SER A 138 -0.21 2.04 18.12
C SER A 138 0.48 2.58 16.89
N PHE A 139 1.58 1.96 16.44
CA PHE A 139 2.37 2.49 15.33
C PHE A 139 2.73 1.40 14.32
N SER A 140 2.59 1.75 13.05
CA SER A 140 2.95 0.92 11.92
C SER A 140 3.76 1.71 10.90
N PHE A 141 4.55 1.02 10.10
CA PHE A 141 5.43 1.61 9.10
C PHE A 141 4.96 1.28 7.69
N GLY A 142 5.19 2.21 6.78
CA GLY A 142 5.07 1.97 5.35
C GLY A 142 6.25 2.52 4.57
N VAL A 143 6.55 1.88 3.46
CA VAL A 143 7.46 2.43 2.45
C VAL A 143 6.74 3.58 1.77
N PRO A 144 7.31 4.81 1.75
CA PRO A 144 6.67 5.96 1.12
C PRO A 144 6.49 5.79 -0.39
N VAL A 145 5.46 6.41 -0.94
CA VAL A 145 5.12 6.27 -2.36
C VAL A 145 6.23 6.69 -3.33
N ASN A 146 7.04 7.69 -2.97
CA ASN A 146 8.20 8.09 -3.78
C ASN A 146 9.25 6.97 -3.88
N GLU A 147 9.52 6.24 -2.80
CA GLU A 147 10.41 5.08 -2.81
C GLU A 147 9.79 3.89 -3.55
N VAL A 148 8.49 3.69 -3.45
CA VAL A 148 7.77 2.68 -4.24
C VAL A 148 7.89 2.97 -5.73
N LYS A 149 7.68 4.23 -6.13
CA LYS A 149 7.83 4.65 -7.53
C LYS A 149 9.26 4.44 -8.02
N LYS A 150 10.24 4.92 -7.28
CA LYS A 150 11.66 4.75 -7.60
C LYS A 150 12.01 3.27 -7.79
N PHE A 151 11.62 2.41 -6.86
CA PHE A 151 11.81 0.96 -6.97
C PHE A 151 11.14 0.38 -8.22
N TYR A 152 9.95 0.85 -8.57
CA TYR A 152 9.23 0.38 -9.75
C TYR A 152 9.92 0.77 -11.07
N GLU A 153 10.50 1.96 -11.14
CA GLU A 153 11.14 2.52 -12.33
C GLU A 153 12.58 2.03 -12.54
N GLU A 154 13.29 1.65 -11.48
CA GLU A 154 14.63 1.06 -11.55
C GLU A 154 14.61 -0.39 -12.10
#